data_15e658665c91adc11c6f368e48c94c38
#
_entry.id   15e658665c91adc11c6f368e48c94c38
#
_cell.length_a   1.000
_cell.length_b   1.000
_cell.length_c   1.000
_cell.angle_alpha   90.00
_cell.angle_beta   90.00
_cell.angle_gamma   90.00
#
_symmetry.space_group_name_H-M   'P 1'
#
loop_
_entity.id
_entity.type
_entity.pdbx_description
1 polymer ?
#
loop_
_entity_poly.entity_id
_entity_poly.type
_entity_poly.pdbx_seq_one_letter_code
_entity_poly.pdbx_strand_id
1 'polypeptide(L)'
;MQKLASTLVDAQVDLNPHQVEAALFAFRSPLSKGAILADEVGLGKTIEAGLVISHKWAEKKKKIIIITPANLRKQWSQELQDKFFLSSIILEAKSFNDCVKKGNLNPLDQPEIIICSYQFARTKEPYIKSIGWDLAVIDEAHRLRNVYKAGNKIAKSIKDALNEAPKILLTATPLQNTLLELYGLVSIIDDYSFGDLKSFKTQY
;
A
#
# COMPACT_ATOMS: atom_id res chain seq x y z
N MET A 1 9.69 20.26 -4.50
CA MET A 1 10.61 20.25 -3.36
C MET A 1 10.12 21.06 -2.16
N GLN A 2 9.63 22.29 -2.30
CA GLN A 2 9.14 23.10 -1.17
C GLN A 2 7.99 22.47 -0.35
N LYS A 3 7.04 21.77 -0.99
CA LYS A 3 5.92 21.10 -0.31
C LYS A 3 6.34 19.88 0.53
N LEU A 4 7.39 19.16 0.12
CA LEU A 4 7.92 18.06 0.91
C LEU A 4 8.61 18.59 2.17
N ALA A 5 9.34 19.70 2.06
CA ALA A 5 10.00 20.33 3.19
C ALA A 5 8.99 20.81 4.25
N SER A 6 7.83 21.37 3.86
CA SER A 6 6.79 21.76 4.81
C SER A 6 6.14 20.56 5.50
N THR A 7 5.90 19.47 4.77
CA THR A 7 5.34 18.22 5.35
C THR A 7 6.30 17.56 6.33
N LEU A 8 7.62 17.69 6.10
CA LEU A 8 8.67 17.18 6.99
C LEU A 8 8.76 17.97 8.30
N VAL A 9 8.46 19.26 8.27
CA VAL A 9 8.51 20.14 9.47
C VAL A 9 7.32 19.86 10.40
N ASP A 10 6.16 19.46 9.86
CA ASP A 10 4.96 19.17 10.64
C ASP A 10 4.93 17.76 11.24
N ALA A 11 5.78 16.85 10.76
CA ALA A 11 5.88 15.51 11.30
C ALA A 11 6.73 15.48 12.58
N GLN A 12 6.17 15.00 13.70
CA GLN A 12 6.91 14.76 14.94
C GLN A 12 7.75 13.47 14.85
N VAL A 13 8.70 13.45 13.92
CA VAL A 13 9.56 12.28 13.68
C VAL A 13 11.01 12.72 13.59
N ASP A 14 11.88 12.07 14.34
CA ASP A 14 13.32 12.11 14.09
C ASP A 14 13.62 11.35 12.80
N LEU A 15 13.73 12.10 11.70
CA LEU A 15 13.89 11.54 10.37
C LEU A 15 15.34 11.15 10.12
N ASN A 16 15.54 9.89 9.78
CA ASN A 16 16.82 9.44 9.25
C ASN A 16 16.93 9.77 7.75
N PRO A 17 18.14 10.17 7.26
CA PRO A 17 18.33 10.50 5.85
C PRO A 17 17.83 9.43 4.88
N HIS A 18 18.03 8.14 5.18
CA HIS A 18 17.58 7.04 4.33
C HIS A 18 16.05 6.98 4.18
N GLN A 19 15.27 7.34 5.23
CA GLN A 19 13.81 7.36 5.16
C GLN A 19 13.31 8.46 4.21
N VAL A 20 13.98 9.59 4.20
CA VAL A 20 13.68 10.69 3.27
C VAL A 20 14.05 10.28 1.84
N GLU A 21 15.18 9.63 1.64
CA GLU A 21 15.61 9.12 0.34
C GLU A 21 14.65 8.06 -0.20
N ALA A 22 14.19 7.13 0.64
CA ALA A 22 13.19 6.13 0.27
C ALA A 22 11.87 6.77 -0.17
N ALA A 23 11.37 7.77 0.58
CA ALA A 23 10.18 8.52 0.20
C ALA A 23 10.38 9.27 -1.13
N LEU A 24 11.53 9.92 -1.32
CA LEU A 24 11.88 10.59 -2.59
C LEU A 24 11.97 9.59 -3.75
N PHE A 25 12.53 8.41 -3.52
CA PHE A 25 12.55 7.34 -4.50
C PHE A 25 11.13 6.92 -4.91
N ALA A 26 10.23 6.76 -3.93
CA ALA A 26 8.84 6.40 -4.21
C ALA A 26 8.14 7.41 -5.13
N PHE A 27 8.46 8.71 -5.01
CA PHE A 27 7.93 9.76 -5.90
C PHE A 27 8.55 9.74 -7.29
N ARG A 28 9.76 9.23 -7.44
CA ARG A 28 10.52 9.20 -8.70
C ARG A 28 10.65 7.80 -9.29
N SER A 29 9.88 6.85 -8.75
CA SER A 29 9.97 5.46 -9.17
C SER A 29 9.92 5.30 -10.68
N PRO A 30 10.77 4.46 -11.27
CA PRO A 30 10.70 4.11 -12.69
C PRO A 30 9.47 3.28 -13.03
N LEU A 31 8.80 2.67 -12.04
CA LEU A 31 7.55 1.95 -12.24
C LEU A 31 6.40 2.94 -12.42
N SER A 32 5.62 2.76 -13.46
CA SER A 32 4.58 3.71 -13.88
C SER A 32 3.51 4.00 -12.81
N LYS A 33 3.23 3.03 -11.93
CA LYS A 33 2.15 3.10 -10.95
C LYS A 33 2.61 2.87 -9.50
N GLY A 34 3.89 3.07 -9.18
CA GLY A 34 4.32 2.95 -7.78
C GLY A 34 5.75 2.53 -7.54
N ALA A 35 6.04 2.05 -6.33
CA ALA A 35 7.36 1.65 -5.88
C ALA A 35 7.32 0.46 -4.92
N ILE A 36 8.44 -0.24 -4.82
CA ILE A 36 8.71 -1.21 -3.76
C ILE A 36 9.75 -0.58 -2.83
N LEU A 37 9.40 -0.46 -1.54
CA LEU A 37 10.33 -0.05 -0.48
C LEU A 37 10.74 -1.30 0.29
N ALA A 38 12.02 -1.64 0.17
CA ALA A 38 12.56 -2.96 0.55
C ALA A 38 13.62 -2.84 1.64
N ASP A 39 13.34 -2.05 2.67
CA ASP A 39 14.25 -1.88 3.80
C ASP A 39 14.15 -3.02 4.82
N GLU A 40 15.23 -3.22 5.58
CA GLU A 40 15.28 -4.22 6.65
C GLU A 40 14.19 -4.00 7.71
N VAL A 41 13.91 -5.07 8.46
CA VAL A 41 12.97 -5.02 9.58
C VAL A 41 13.47 -4.01 10.63
N GLY A 42 12.60 -3.09 11.05
CA GLY A 42 12.90 -2.11 12.09
C GLY A 42 13.49 -0.78 11.61
N LEU A 43 13.81 -0.61 10.33
CA LEU A 43 14.35 0.65 9.79
C LEU A 43 13.29 1.73 9.51
N GLY A 44 12.02 1.46 9.84
CA GLY A 44 10.98 2.48 9.80
C GLY A 44 10.21 2.60 8.49
N LYS A 45 9.95 1.49 7.79
CA LYS A 45 9.11 1.46 6.57
C LYS A 45 7.77 2.17 6.74
N THR A 46 7.17 2.10 7.92
CA THR A 46 5.95 2.85 8.25
C THR A 46 6.17 4.36 8.18
N ILE A 47 7.37 4.84 8.59
CA ILE A 47 7.72 6.24 8.49
C ILE A 47 7.87 6.67 7.03
N GLU A 48 8.58 5.88 6.23
CA GLU A 48 8.75 6.15 4.79
C GLU A 48 7.40 6.24 4.06
N ALA A 49 6.54 5.25 4.29
CA ALA A 49 5.19 5.28 3.74
C ALA A 49 4.35 6.43 4.32
N GLY A 50 4.48 6.73 5.61
CA GLY A 50 3.83 7.86 6.27
C GLY A 50 4.21 9.21 5.65
N LEU A 51 5.47 9.40 5.26
CA LEU A 51 5.92 10.59 4.54
C LEU A 51 5.24 10.72 3.17
N VAL A 52 5.14 9.61 2.43
CA VAL A 52 4.44 9.62 1.13
C VAL A 52 2.95 9.87 1.30
N ILE A 53 2.31 9.26 2.29
CA ILE A 53 0.90 9.47 2.63
C ILE A 53 0.66 10.94 2.97
N SER A 54 1.48 11.53 3.86
CA SER A 54 1.37 12.93 4.27
C SER A 54 1.51 13.88 3.09
N HIS A 55 2.45 13.60 2.19
CA HIS A 55 2.61 14.40 0.97
C HIS A 55 1.37 14.33 0.06
N LYS A 56 0.82 13.13 -0.17
CA LYS A 56 -0.43 12.95 -0.93
C LYS A 56 -1.59 13.69 -0.26
N TRP A 57 -1.68 13.60 1.06
CA TRP A 57 -2.70 14.29 1.84
C TRP A 57 -2.62 15.81 1.70
N ALA A 58 -1.41 16.38 1.75
CA ALA A 58 -1.17 17.81 1.51
C ALA A 58 -1.53 18.25 0.08
N GLU A 59 -1.44 17.34 -0.89
CA GLU A 59 -1.92 17.56 -2.26
C GLU A 59 -3.44 17.40 -2.42
N LYS A 60 -4.18 17.20 -1.33
CA LYS A 60 -5.63 16.89 -1.31
C LYS A 60 -6.01 15.56 -1.96
N LYS A 61 -5.05 14.67 -2.15
CA LYS A 61 -5.24 13.28 -2.60
C LYS A 61 -5.51 12.42 -1.37
N LYS A 62 -6.78 12.28 -0.99
CA LYS A 62 -7.20 11.71 0.29
C LYS A 62 -7.77 10.30 0.21
N LYS A 63 -8.03 9.77 -0.98
CA LYS A 63 -8.49 8.39 -1.14
C LYS A 63 -7.31 7.44 -0.99
N ILE A 64 -7.01 7.08 0.26
CA ILE A 64 -5.84 6.27 0.61
C ILE A 64 -6.30 5.01 1.34
N ILE A 65 -5.79 3.86 0.89
CA ILE A 65 -6.02 2.56 1.52
C ILE A 65 -4.70 1.93 1.95
N ILE A 66 -4.67 1.38 3.16
CA ILE A 66 -3.56 0.61 3.71
C ILE A 66 -4.02 -0.83 3.92
N ILE A 67 -3.37 -1.76 3.25
CA ILE A 67 -3.58 -3.20 3.42
C ILE A 67 -2.40 -3.76 4.18
N THR A 68 -2.65 -4.29 5.37
CA THR A 68 -1.61 -4.75 6.29
C THR A 68 -2.05 -6.06 6.99
N PRO A 69 -1.13 -6.85 7.58
CA PRO A 69 -1.52 -7.94 8.46
C PRO A 69 -2.48 -7.49 9.56
N ALA A 70 -3.44 -8.35 9.92
CA ALA A 70 -4.51 -8.00 10.84
C ALA A 70 -4.02 -7.48 12.21
N ASN A 71 -2.89 -8.01 12.69
CA ASN A 71 -2.27 -7.62 13.96
C ASN A 71 -1.57 -6.25 13.92
N LEU A 72 -1.24 -5.73 12.73
CA LEU A 72 -0.53 -4.44 12.57
C LEU A 72 -1.47 -3.26 12.33
N ARG A 73 -2.77 -3.48 12.12
CA ARG A 73 -3.72 -2.41 11.79
C ARG A 73 -3.81 -1.31 12.85
N LYS A 74 -3.82 -1.69 14.13
CA LYS A 74 -3.85 -0.73 15.25
C LYS A 74 -2.56 0.08 15.33
N GLN A 75 -1.42 -0.58 15.13
CA GLN A 75 -0.13 0.10 15.09
C GLN A 75 -0.09 1.13 13.96
N TRP A 76 -0.54 0.77 12.75
CA TRP A 76 -0.64 1.71 11.63
C TRP A 76 -1.51 2.93 11.97
N SER A 77 -2.69 2.70 12.53
CA SER A 77 -3.60 3.78 12.93
C SER A 77 -2.97 4.71 13.96
N GLN A 78 -2.30 4.14 14.96
CA GLN A 78 -1.62 4.90 16.01
C GLN A 78 -0.44 5.70 15.45
N GLU A 79 0.42 5.10 14.62
CA GLU A 79 1.57 5.78 14.02
C GLU A 79 1.15 6.92 13.10
N LEU A 80 0.09 6.75 12.31
CA LEU A 80 -0.46 7.82 11.48
C LEU A 80 -0.95 8.98 12.33
N GLN A 81 -1.64 8.71 13.44
CA GLN A 81 -2.14 9.74 14.33
C GLN A 81 -1.02 10.44 15.08
N ASP A 82 -0.10 9.69 15.71
CA ASP A 82 0.89 10.22 16.63
C ASP A 82 2.03 10.95 15.91
N LYS A 83 2.42 10.44 14.72
CA LYS A 83 3.59 10.95 13.99
C LYS A 83 3.23 11.91 12.86
N PHE A 84 2.06 11.73 12.24
CA PHE A 84 1.65 12.47 11.05
C PHE A 84 0.36 13.26 11.21
N PHE A 85 -0.32 13.16 12.37
CA PHE A 85 -1.60 13.82 12.64
C PHE A 85 -2.70 13.49 11.61
N LEU A 86 -2.63 12.28 11.04
CA LEU A 86 -3.56 11.80 10.04
C LEU A 86 -4.59 10.87 10.66
N SER A 87 -5.87 11.17 10.44
CA SER A 87 -6.96 10.31 10.90
C SER A 87 -7.14 9.10 9.98
N SER A 88 -7.42 7.95 10.58
CA SER A 88 -7.64 6.70 9.88
C SER A 88 -8.79 5.90 10.49
N ILE A 89 -9.38 5.03 9.69
CA ILE A 89 -10.44 4.10 10.12
C ILE A 89 -10.01 2.68 9.82
N ILE A 90 -10.05 1.83 10.84
CA ILE A 90 -9.86 0.39 10.68
C ILE A 90 -11.20 -0.24 10.31
N LEU A 91 -11.31 -0.78 9.09
CA LEU A 91 -12.49 -1.51 8.66
C LEU A 91 -12.30 -3.02 8.80
N GLU A 92 -13.28 -3.61 9.46
CA GLU A 92 -13.42 -5.06 9.64
C GLU A 92 -14.76 -5.52 9.03
N ALA A 93 -14.92 -6.83 8.81
CA ALA A 93 -16.14 -7.37 8.21
C ALA A 93 -17.41 -6.98 9.00
N LYS A 94 -17.33 -6.97 10.33
CA LYS A 94 -18.46 -6.59 11.19
C LYS A 94 -18.82 -5.12 11.02
N SER A 95 -17.87 -4.20 11.22
CA SER A 95 -18.11 -2.76 11.11
C SER A 95 -18.56 -2.36 9.70
N PHE A 96 -17.98 -2.96 8.68
CA PHE A 96 -18.39 -2.76 7.30
C PHE A 96 -19.86 -3.16 7.08
N ASN A 97 -20.24 -4.38 7.49
CA ASN A 97 -21.59 -4.88 7.29
C ASN A 97 -22.61 -4.07 8.11
N ASP A 98 -22.25 -3.58 9.29
CA ASP A 98 -23.11 -2.72 10.10
C ASP A 98 -23.35 -1.36 9.43
N CYS A 99 -22.32 -0.78 8.78
CA CYS A 99 -22.48 0.44 7.98
C CYS A 99 -23.39 0.23 6.78
N VAL A 100 -23.24 -0.91 6.05
CA VAL A 100 -24.11 -1.23 4.90
C VAL A 100 -25.55 -1.39 5.36
N LYS A 101 -25.82 -2.08 6.48
CA LYS A 101 -27.17 -2.22 7.05
C LYS A 101 -27.81 -0.87 7.42
N LYS A 102 -26.99 0.12 7.78
CA LYS A 102 -27.43 1.51 8.08
C LYS A 102 -27.62 2.36 6.83
N GLY A 103 -27.47 1.78 5.63
CA GLY A 103 -27.71 2.46 4.36
C GLY A 103 -26.46 3.08 3.70
N ASN A 104 -25.27 2.87 4.26
CA ASN A 104 -24.04 3.29 3.59
C ASN A 104 -23.69 2.26 2.49
N LEU A 105 -23.82 2.66 1.24
CA LEU A 105 -23.61 1.77 0.09
C LEU A 105 -22.17 1.32 -0.09
N ASN A 106 -21.20 2.16 0.31
CA ASN A 106 -19.79 1.80 0.30
C ASN A 106 -19.04 2.42 1.50
N PRO A 107 -18.91 1.69 2.61
CA PRO A 107 -18.20 2.16 3.80
C PRO A 107 -16.71 2.46 3.61
N LEU A 108 -16.11 2.05 2.48
CA LEU A 108 -14.73 2.39 2.12
C LEU A 108 -14.61 3.80 1.55
N ASP A 109 -15.71 4.39 1.04
CA ASP A 109 -15.72 5.72 0.46
C ASP A 109 -15.87 6.79 1.54
N GLN A 110 -14.79 7.04 2.28
CA GLN A 110 -14.73 7.97 3.41
C GLN A 110 -13.56 8.95 3.23
N PRO A 111 -13.59 10.09 3.97
CA PRO A 111 -12.50 11.07 3.92
C PRO A 111 -11.24 10.62 4.65
N GLU A 112 -11.34 9.71 5.62
CA GLU A 112 -10.22 9.18 6.40
C GLU A 112 -9.46 8.11 5.63
N ILE A 113 -8.21 7.88 6.03
CA ILE A 113 -7.38 6.79 5.52
C ILE A 113 -8.00 5.46 5.95
N ILE A 114 -8.24 4.58 5.00
CA ILE A 114 -8.78 3.24 5.28
C ILE A 114 -7.65 2.27 5.60
N ILE A 115 -7.76 1.57 6.71
CA ILE A 115 -6.85 0.49 7.09
C ILE A 115 -7.63 -0.81 7.16
N CYS A 116 -7.16 -1.84 6.44
CA CYS A 116 -7.81 -3.14 6.45
C CYS A 116 -6.82 -4.31 6.35
N SER A 117 -7.31 -5.51 6.61
CA SER A 117 -6.50 -6.72 6.48
C SER A 117 -6.54 -7.27 5.05
N TYR A 118 -5.56 -8.12 4.71
CA TYR A 118 -5.52 -8.87 3.45
C TYR A 118 -6.81 -9.67 3.19
N GLN A 119 -7.32 -10.33 4.21
CA GLN A 119 -8.55 -11.12 4.10
C GLN A 119 -9.77 -10.24 3.87
N PHE A 120 -9.85 -9.10 4.55
CA PHE A 120 -10.91 -8.12 4.32
C PHE A 120 -10.83 -7.58 2.89
N ALA A 121 -9.65 -7.18 2.42
CA ALA A 121 -9.46 -6.66 1.07
C ALA A 121 -9.90 -7.66 0.01
N ARG A 122 -9.55 -8.95 0.17
CA ARG A 122 -10.03 -10.01 -0.71
C ARG A 122 -11.55 -10.12 -0.72
N THR A 123 -12.20 -10.14 0.45
CA THR A 123 -13.66 -10.35 0.54
C THR A 123 -14.47 -9.14 0.08
N LYS A 124 -13.86 -7.95 0.11
CA LYS A 124 -14.50 -6.69 -0.28
C LYS A 124 -13.92 -6.11 -1.59
N GLU A 125 -13.30 -6.96 -2.41
CA GLU A 125 -12.74 -6.60 -3.72
C GLU A 125 -13.65 -5.70 -4.57
N PRO A 126 -14.94 -6.02 -4.81
CA PRO A 126 -15.81 -5.18 -5.66
C PRO A 126 -15.98 -3.76 -5.11
N TYR A 127 -16.03 -3.60 -3.79
CA TYR A 127 -16.15 -2.29 -3.15
C TYR A 127 -14.86 -1.48 -3.26
N ILE A 128 -13.70 -2.14 -3.07
CA ILE A 128 -12.39 -1.51 -3.23
C ILE A 128 -12.20 -1.06 -4.68
N LYS A 129 -12.53 -1.92 -5.63
CA LYS A 129 -12.38 -1.66 -7.07
C LYS A 129 -13.24 -0.50 -7.56
N SER A 130 -14.37 -0.22 -6.89
CA SER A 130 -15.27 0.88 -7.27
C SER A 130 -14.76 2.27 -6.87
N ILE A 131 -13.66 2.36 -6.11
CA ILE A 131 -13.10 3.63 -5.63
C ILE A 131 -11.86 3.99 -6.45
N GLY A 132 -11.76 5.25 -6.88
CA GLY A 132 -10.56 5.81 -7.47
C GLY A 132 -9.54 6.17 -6.39
N TRP A 133 -8.70 5.22 -6.02
CA TRP A 133 -7.69 5.42 -4.98
C TRP A 133 -6.56 6.32 -5.45
N ASP A 134 -6.20 7.31 -4.66
CA ASP A 134 -5.04 8.18 -4.88
C ASP A 134 -3.72 7.50 -4.49
N LEU A 135 -3.80 6.54 -3.56
CA LEU A 135 -2.67 5.73 -3.11
C LEU A 135 -3.16 4.45 -2.41
N ALA A 136 -2.53 3.33 -2.74
CA ALA A 136 -2.64 2.09 -1.99
C ALA A 136 -1.28 1.74 -1.38
N VAL A 137 -1.22 1.54 -0.07
CA VAL A 137 -0.04 1.04 0.64
C VAL A 137 -0.29 -0.40 1.02
N ILE A 138 0.62 -1.29 0.65
CA ILE A 138 0.53 -2.72 0.96
C ILE A 138 1.73 -3.09 1.81
N ASP A 139 1.48 -3.30 3.09
CA ASP A 139 2.50 -3.67 4.07
C ASP A 139 2.70 -5.18 4.13
N GLU A 140 3.92 -5.63 4.40
CA GLU A 140 4.33 -7.04 4.32
C GLU A 140 4.00 -7.66 2.95
N ALA A 141 4.30 -6.92 1.89
CA ALA A 141 3.90 -7.24 0.53
C ALA A 141 4.50 -8.55 -0.01
N HIS A 142 5.53 -9.12 0.65
CA HIS A 142 6.05 -10.44 0.32
C HIS A 142 4.96 -11.53 0.33
N ARG A 143 3.85 -11.32 1.02
CA ARG A 143 2.67 -12.21 1.02
C ARG A 143 2.02 -12.34 -0.36
N LEU A 144 2.25 -11.36 -1.23
CA LEU A 144 1.67 -11.29 -2.58
C LEU A 144 2.63 -11.74 -3.69
N ARG A 145 3.91 -12.02 -3.38
CA ARG A 145 4.97 -12.33 -4.36
C ARG A 145 4.64 -13.48 -5.32
N ASN A 146 3.78 -14.40 -4.92
CA ASN A 146 3.33 -15.52 -5.75
C ASN A 146 2.00 -15.24 -6.47
N VAL A 147 1.70 -14.00 -6.82
CA VAL A 147 0.43 -13.61 -7.47
C VAL A 147 0.19 -14.33 -8.79
N TYR A 148 1.24 -14.71 -9.49
CA TYR A 148 1.19 -15.49 -10.75
C TYR A 148 0.72 -16.93 -10.56
N LYS A 149 0.75 -17.49 -9.34
CA LYS A 149 0.27 -18.85 -9.06
C LYS A 149 -1.26 -18.87 -8.98
N ALA A 150 -1.89 -19.86 -9.62
CA ALA A 150 -3.36 -19.98 -9.67
C ALA A 150 -4.01 -20.04 -8.29
N GLY A 151 -3.34 -20.67 -7.31
CA GLY A 151 -3.87 -20.85 -5.95
C GLY A 151 -3.82 -19.58 -5.08
N ASN A 152 -3.08 -18.54 -5.47
CA ASN A 152 -2.98 -17.33 -4.65
C ASN A 152 -4.13 -16.36 -4.91
N LYS A 153 -5.31 -16.73 -4.44
CA LYS A 153 -6.55 -15.97 -4.63
C LYS A 153 -6.50 -14.58 -3.96
N ILE A 154 -5.85 -14.46 -2.81
CA ILE A 154 -5.73 -13.18 -2.09
C ILE A 154 -4.93 -12.17 -2.93
N ALA A 155 -3.76 -12.59 -3.41
CA ALA A 155 -2.91 -11.71 -4.20
C ALA A 155 -3.59 -11.26 -5.50
N LYS A 156 -4.30 -12.17 -6.18
CA LYS A 156 -5.05 -11.84 -7.39
C LYS A 156 -6.17 -10.85 -7.12
N SER A 157 -7.00 -11.10 -6.12
CA SER A 157 -8.09 -10.17 -5.76
C SER A 157 -7.56 -8.77 -5.41
N ILE A 158 -6.47 -8.68 -4.64
CA ILE A 158 -5.88 -7.38 -4.29
C ILE A 158 -5.31 -6.69 -5.52
N LYS A 159 -4.60 -7.42 -6.40
CA LYS A 159 -4.09 -6.89 -7.65
C LYS A 159 -5.22 -6.33 -8.52
N ASP A 160 -6.29 -7.10 -8.70
CA ASP A 160 -7.44 -6.72 -9.52
C ASP A 160 -8.21 -5.53 -8.93
N ALA A 161 -8.40 -5.52 -7.60
CA ALA A 161 -9.09 -4.44 -6.89
C ALA A 161 -8.34 -3.10 -6.99
N LEU A 162 -7.02 -3.13 -7.04
CA LEU A 162 -6.15 -1.95 -7.03
C LEU A 162 -5.45 -1.70 -8.37
N ASN A 163 -5.90 -2.30 -9.47
CA ASN A 163 -5.21 -2.26 -10.76
C ASN A 163 -4.87 -0.81 -11.19
N GLU A 164 -5.80 0.12 -11.03
CA GLU A 164 -5.63 1.51 -11.45
C GLU A 164 -4.97 2.41 -10.38
N ALA A 165 -4.88 1.95 -9.15
CA ALA A 165 -4.34 2.75 -8.05
C ALA A 165 -2.80 2.83 -8.11
N PRO A 166 -2.20 4.00 -7.86
CA PRO A 166 -0.78 4.08 -7.50
C PRO A 166 -0.51 3.28 -6.23
N LYS A 167 0.60 2.51 -6.19
CA LYS A 167 0.87 1.58 -5.09
C LYS A 167 2.26 1.76 -4.50
N ILE A 168 2.36 1.58 -3.18
CA ILE A 168 3.63 1.38 -2.50
C ILE A 168 3.58 0.02 -1.83
N LEU A 169 4.52 -0.83 -2.17
CA LEU A 169 4.71 -2.13 -1.54
C LEU A 169 5.84 -2.02 -0.51
N LEU A 170 5.53 -2.35 0.74
CA LEU A 170 6.51 -2.39 1.82
C LEU A 170 6.86 -3.85 2.14
N THR A 171 8.13 -4.18 2.11
CA THR A 171 8.58 -5.53 2.45
C THR A 171 10.02 -5.53 2.93
N ALA A 172 10.36 -6.39 3.87
CA ALA A 172 11.75 -6.63 4.24
C ALA A 172 12.43 -7.67 3.34
N THR A 173 11.64 -8.44 2.58
CA THR A 173 12.15 -9.57 1.78
C THR A 173 11.53 -9.56 0.37
N PRO A 174 11.95 -8.61 -0.51
CA PRO A 174 11.40 -8.52 -1.86
C PRO A 174 11.78 -9.74 -2.71
N LEU A 175 12.91 -10.34 -2.41
CA LEU A 175 13.45 -11.54 -3.05
C LEU A 175 13.94 -12.50 -1.97
N GLN A 176 13.41 -13.70 -1.92
CA GLN A 176 13.81 -14.72 -0.94
C GLN A 176 14.39 -15.97 -1.62
N ASN A 177 13.70 -16.51 -2.61
CA ASN A 177 14.07 -17.78 -3.23
C ASN A 177 14.33 -17.67 -4.74
N THR A 178 13.53 -16.92 -5.46
CA THR A 178 13.59 -16.85 -6.93
C THR A 178 13.26 -15.46 -7.46
N LEU A 179 13.82 -15.12 -8.63
CA LEU A 179 13.47 -13.87 -9.36
C LEU A 179 11.98 -13.80 -9.72
N LEU A 180 11.29 -14.93 -9.80
CA LEU A 180 9.84 -14.95 -10.01
C LEU A 180 9.05 -14.31 -8.86
N GLU A 181 9.59 -14.27 -7.65
CA GLU A 181 8.96 -13.57 -6.53
C GLU A 181 9.01 -12.06 -6.74
N LEU A 182 10.14 -11.53 -7.22
CA LEU A 182 10.27 -10.13 -7.60
C LEU A 182 9.36 -9.79 -8.79
N TYR A 183 9.32 -10.65 -9.81
CA TYR A 183 8.36 -10.54 -10.90
C TYR A 183 6.93 -10.41 -10.38
N GLY A 184 6.55 -11.26 -9.43
CA GLY A 184 5.22 -11.23 -8.83
C GLY A 184 4.92 -9.89 -8.15
N LEU A 185 5.85 -9.35 -7.36
CA LEU A 185 5.67 -8.05 -6.69
C LEU A 185 5.60 -6.90 -7.70
N VAL A 186 6.50 -6.85 -8.67
CA VAL A 186 6.50 -5.81 -9.70
C VAL A 186 5.21 -5.86 -10.52
N SER A 187 4.70 -7.06 -10.86
CA SER A 187 3.46 -7.22 -11.61
C SER A 187 2.20 -6.73 -10.87
N ILE A 188 2.25 -6.56 -9.54
CA ILE A 188 1.18 -5.93 -8.78
C ILE A 188 1.16 -4.42 -9.04
N ILE A 189 2.32 -3.80 -9.20
CA ILE A 189 2.44 -2.37 -9.47
C ILE A 189 2.21 -2.10 -10.95
N ASP A 190 2.91 -2.83 -11.81
CA ASP A 190 2.92 -2.63 -13.26
C ASP A 190 3.14 -3.97 -13.99
N ASP A 191 2.09 -4.43 -14.67
CA ASP A 191 2.09 -5.69 -15.41
C ASP A 191 3.05 -5.70 -16.60
N TYR A 192 3.46 -4.53 -17.06
CA TYR A 192 4.26 -4.41 -18.31
C TYR A 192 5.75 -4.24 -18.08
N SER A 193 6.17 -3.92 -16.85
CA SER A 193 7.57 -3.61 -16.54
C SER A 193 8.54 -4.76 -16.86
N PHE A 194 8.13 -6.01 -16.65
CA PHE A 194 8.93 -7.20 -16.94
C PHE A 194 8.36 -8.05 -18.08
N GLY A 195 7.34 -7.57 -18.77
CA GLY A 195 6.64 -8.33 -19.81
C GLY A 195 5.82 -9.50 -19.25
N ASP A 196 5.48 -10.45 -20.12
CA ASP A 196 4.71 -11.62 -19.70
C ASP A 196 5.54 -12.67 -18.95
N LEU A 197 4.88 -13.48 -18.14
CA LEU A 197 5.52 -14.48 -17.28
C LEU A 197 6.33 -15.54 -18.07
N LYS A 198 5.88 -15.88 -19.29
CA LYS A 198 6.57 -16.89 -20.12
C LYS A 198 7.89 -16.34 -20.61
N SER A 199 7.89 -15.13 -21.13
CA SER A 199 9.09 -14.43 -21.60
C SER A 199 10.08 -14.22 -20.45
N PHE A 200 9.61 -13.80 -19.28
CA PHE A 200 10.43 -13.63 -18.09
C PHE A 200 11.13 -14.95 -17.69
N LYS A 201 10.40 -16.09 -17.64
CA LYS A 201 10.96 -17.39 -17.29
C LYS A 201 11.97 -17.94 -18.32
N THR A 202 11.90 -17.46 -19.56
CA THR A 202 12.84 -17.89 -20.61
C THR A 202 14.12 -17.08 -20.54
N GLN A 203 14.06 -15.86 -20.02
CA GLN A 203 15.18 -14.93 -19.96
C GLN A 203 16.00 -15.07 -18.67
N TYR A 204 15.38 -15.52 -17.59
CA TYR A 204 15.94 -15.66 -16.24
C TYR A 204 15.64 -17.03 -15.62
#